data_56658e2dea48a2a25b5984313a6fda69
#
_entry.id   56658e2dea48a2a25b5984313a6fda69
#
_cell.length_a   1.000
_cell.length_b   1.000
_cell.length_c   1.000
_cell.angle_alpha   90.00
_cell.angle_beta   90.00
_cell.angle_gamma   90.00
#
_symmetry.space_group_name_H-M   'P 1'
#
loop_
_entity.id
_entity.type
_entity.pdbx_description
1 polymer ?
#
loop_
_entity_poly.entity_id
_entity_poly.type
_entity_poly.pdbx_seq_one_letter_code
_entity_poly.pdbx_strand_id
1 'polypeptide(L)'
;LSRLLPNRTLSLVHRPFDRVLFDYLNREFYGSHLREIPVSPASRKPVNTLSIEYIDTRGKVSDNANLESPSVEVDRVTRLVLEHAYRRPERSLAVVTASPKHAQRIAGAVRQALNTYPQLAEFFKPGTESFRVVDVNRAGSLERDTVIFSLGVGRARLGQSSHNLGLLSGPHGREGFVVGLTRARRATHIVSCVSPADMNAQKLHEGALDLYRLMLAYEENQQQIAAQTPREDVLASNAWLETEDEPTDPVTQDWLLNDAVARLRERGVRVRPGEDEIAFIALAPQQLIHTKSEQESAQRMPLMVGSDVLFDYTTESVREHTRLVPERLSRTGWNYVTLNTLEVFADPEAVVARILRYLGVYAD
;
A
#
# COMPACT_ATOMS: atom_id res chain seq x y z
N LEU A 1 -31.95 -10.75 4.16
CA LEU A 1 -31.57 -10.36 2.80
C LEU A 1 -30.28 -11.09 2.33
N SER A 2 -29.24 -11.21 3.16
CA SER A 2 -27.98 -11.91 2.78
C SER A 2 -28.14 -13.39 2.39
N ARG A 3 -29.22 -14.06 2.81
CA ARG A 3 -29.55 -15.43 2.40
C ARG A 3 -30.31 -15.54 1.07
N LEU A 4 -30.77 -14.43 0.54
CA LEU A 4 -31.61 -14.39 -0.69
C LEU A 4 -30.82 -13.89 -1.91
N LEU A 5 -29.66 -13.29 -1.69
CA LEU A 5 -28.82 -12.75 -2.76
C LEU A 5 -27.47 -13.48 -2.78
N PRO A 6 -26.92 -13.77 -3.97
CA PRO A 6 -25.58 -14.35 -4.07
C PRO A 6 -24.55 -13.39 -3.47
N ASN A 7 -23.76 -13.89 -2.52
CA ASN A 7 -22.67 -13.14 -1.93
C ASN A 7 -21.45 -13.20 -2.87
N ARG A 8 -20.90 -12.05 -3.22
CA ARG A 8 -19.59 -11.95 -3.88
C ARG A 8 -18.60 -11.29 -2.92
N THR A 9 -17.51 -12.00 -2.65
CA THR A 9 -16.44 -11.49 -1.81
C THR A 9 -15.39 -10.84 -2.70
N LEU A 10 -15.04 -9.58 -2.40
CA LEU A 10 -13.95 -8.90 -3.08
C LEU A 10 -12.63 -9.43 -2.53
N SER A 11 -11.81 -10.01 -3.39
CA SER A 11 -10.53 -10.63 -3.02
C SER A 11 -9.31 -9.79 -3.39
N LEU A 12 -9.49 -8.77 -4.25
CA LEU A 12 -8.38 -8.00 -4.79
C LEU A 12 -8.32 -6.60 -4.20
N VAL A 13 -7.14 -6.22 -3.76
CA VAL A 13 -6.84 -4.88 -3.28
C VAL A 13 -6.19 -4.07 -4.39
N HIS A 14 -6.87 -2.99 -4.81
CA HIS A 14 -6.44 -2.13 -5.91
C HIS A 14 -5.41 -1.05 -5.50
N ARG A 15 -5.16 -0.89 -4.21
CA ARG A 15 -4.16 0.03 -3.68
C ARG A 15 -3.15 -0.74 -2.91
N PRO A 16 -1.85 -0.60 -3.25
CA PRO A 16 -0.82 -1.17 -2.44
C PRO A 16 -0.85 -0.47 -1.07
N PHE A 17 -0.94 -1.25 0.00
CA PHE A 17 -0.70 -0.82 1.35
C PHE A 17 0.77 -1.08 1.73
N ASP A 18 1.21 -0.47 2.83
CA ASP A 18 2.40 -0.92 3.51
C ASP A 18 2.25 -2.41 3.86
N ARG A 19 3.30 -3.18 3.66
CA ARG A 19 3.23 -4.64 3.81
C ARG A 19 2.83 -5.06 5.23
N VAL A 20 3.38 -4.40 6.25
CA VAL A 20 3.04 -4.71 7.65
C VAL A 20 1.56 -4.45 7.92
N LEU A 21 1.06 -3.31 7.42
CA LEU A 21 -0.36 -2.96 7.55
C LEU A 21 -1.25 -3.93 6.76
N PHE A 22 -0.87 -4.28 5.53
CA PHE A 22 -1.64 -5.21 4.70
C PHE A 22 -1.71 -6.59 5.33
N ASP A 23 -0.58 -7.18 5.70
CA ASP A 23 -0.51 -8.52 6.29
C ASP A 23 -1.32 -8.60 7.59
N TYR A 24 -1.22 -7.54 8.42
CA TYR A 24 -2.00 -7.44 9.65
C TYR A 24 -3.51 -7.41 9.35
N LEU A 25 -3.96 -6.49 8.50
CA LEU A 25 -5.38 -6.33 8.15
C LEU A 25 -5.94 -7.59 7.49
N ASN A 26 -5.20 -8.17 6.54
CA ASN A 26 -5.64 -9.36 5.81
C ASN A 26 -5.86 -10.54 6.75
N ARG A 27 -4.94 -10.77 7.69
CA ARG A 27 -5.05 -11.85 8.66
C ARG A 27 -6.18 -11.63 9.68
N GLU A 28 -6.25 -10.46 10.29
CA GLU A 28 -7.13 -10.21 11.45
C GLU A 28 -8.57 -9.83 11.08
N PHE A 29 -8.79 -9.28 9.89
CA PHE A 29 -10.09 -8.74 9.46
C PHE A 29 -10.67 -9.44 8.23
N TYR A 30 -9.82 -9.98 7.36
CA TYR A 30 -10.25 -10.52 6.07
C TYR A 30 -9.95 -12.01 5.89
N GLY A 31 -9.54 -12.72 6.96
CA GLY A 31 -9.33 -14.18 6.91
C GLY A 31 -8.29 -14.60 5.86
N SER A 32 -7.32 -13.77 5.58
CA SER A 32 -6.23 -14.00 4.62
C SER A 32 -6.68 -14.25 3.17
N HIS A 33 -7.88 -13.79 2.80
CA HIS A 33 -8.38 -13.99 1.42
C HIS A 33 -8.11 -12.81 0.49
N LEU A 34 -7.63 -11.68 1.02
CA LEU A 34 -7.26 -10.55 0.17
C LEU A 34 -5.92 -10.80 -0.51
N ARG A 35 -5.84 -10.42 -1.78
CA ARG A 35 -4.63 -10.47 -2.59
C ARG A 35 -4.24 -9.05 -3.01
N GLU A 36 -2.97 -8.73 -2.91
CA GLU A 36 -2.41 -7.53 -3.51
C GLU A 36 -1.92 -7.83 -4.91
N ILE A 37 -2.15 -6.88 -5.81
CA ILE A 37 -1.47 -6.88 -7.09
C ILE A 37 -0.10 -6.27 -6.86
N PRO A 38 1.00 -6.99 -7.11
CA PRO A 38 2.32 -6.44 -6.93
C PRO A 38 2.48 -5.17 -7.77
N VAL A 39 3.10 -4.14 -7.17
CA VAL A 39 3.42 -2.91 -7.88
C VAL A 39 4.64 -3.17 -8.74
N SER A 40 4.61 -2.73 -10.00
CA SER A 40 5.77 -2.86 -10.89
C SER A 40 7.00 -2.18 -10.31
N PRO A 41 8.17 -2.82 -10.38
CA PRO A 41 9.44 -2.23 -9.91
C PRO A 41 9.78 -0.89 -10.55
N ALA A 42 9.36 -0.68 -11.79
CA ALA A 42 9.55 0.58 -12.48
C ALA A 42 8.41 1.58 -12.23
N SER A 43 7.40 1.20 -11.46
CA SER A 43 6.36 2.14 -11.09
C SER A 43 6.92 3.18 -10.14
N ARG A 44 7.01 4.43 -10.61
CA ARG A 44 7.32 5.58 -9.75
C ARG A 44 6.17 5.92 -8.77
N LYS A 45 5.10 5.15 -8.77
CA LYS A 45 4.02 5.31 -7.80
C LYS A 45 4.50 4.77 -6.46
N PRO A 46 4.67 5.61 -5.44
CA PRO A 46 5.09 5.14 -4.14
C PRO A 46 4.05 4.16 -3.60
N VAL A 47 4.54 3.02 -3.12
CA VAL A 47 3.76 2.14 -2.24
C VAL A 47 3.30 2.99 -1.05
N ASN A 48 2.08 2.80 -0.59
CA ASN A 48 1.63 3.44 0.64
C ASN A 48 2.55 3.00 1.77
N THR A 49 3.28 3.94 2.35
CA THR A 49 4.23 3.68 3.43
C THR A 49 3.58 3.92 4.78
N LEU A 50 3.78 2.98 5.71
CA LEU A 50 3.45 3.15 7.11
C LEU A 50 4.68 3.69 7.86
N SER A 51 4.48 4.68 8.69
CA SER A 51 5.49 5.15 9.64
C SER A 51 4.85 5.42 10.99
N ILE A 52 5.57 5.10 12.07
CA ILE A 52 5.10 5.33 13.43
C ILE A 52 6.11 6.21 14.16
N GLU A 53 5.64 7.30 14.73
CA GLU A 53 6.44 8.23 15.52
C GLU A 53 5.94 8.26 16.97
N TYR A 54 6.82 7.90 17.88
CA TYR A 54 6.57 8.03 19.31
C TYR A 54 7.17 9.34 19.83
N ILE A 55 6.32 10.17 20.42
CA ILE A 55 6.75 11.45 21.00
C ILE A 55 7.27 11.20 22.39
N ASP A 56 8.55 11.54 22.63
CA ASP A 56 9.11 11.48 23.98
C ASP A 56 8.52 12.57 24.86
N THR A 57 7.75 12.14 25.85
CA THR A 57 7.13 13.03 26.84
C THR A 57 7.93 13.10 28.15
N ARG A 58 9.09 12.40 28.24
CA ARG A 58 9.93 12.43 29.43
C ARG A 58 10.45 13.84 29.68
N GLY A 59 10.17 14.40 30.88
CA GLY A 59 10.61 15.72 31.29
C GLY A 59 9.69 16.89 30.94
N LYS A 60 8.56 16.66 30.24
CA LYS A 60 7.52 17.68 29.97
C LYS A 60 6.21 17.33 30.64
N VAL A 61 6.25 16.81 31.84
CA VAL A 61 5.02 16.54 32.62
C VAL A 61 4.49 17.90 33.08
N SER A 62 3.50 18.40 32.33
CA SER A 62 2.63 19.45 32.89
C SER A 62 1.85 18.83 34.04
N ASP A 63 1.81 19.50 35.18
CA ASP A 63 1.17 19.04 36.42
C ASP A 63 -0.33 18.70 36.29
N ASN A 64 -0.94 19.06 35.18
CA ASN A 64 -2.25 18.59 34.75
C ASN A 64 -2.08 17.51 33.67
N ALA A 65 -1.78 16.28 34.09
CA ALA A 65 -1.77 15.12 33.22
C ALA A 65 -3.18 14.82 32.66
N ASN A 66 -3.62 15.64 31.73
CA ASN A 66 -4.72 15.30 30.85
C ASN A 66 -4.20 14.19 29.97
N LEU A 67 -4.48 12.94 30.36
CA LEU A 67 -4.22 11.73 29.56
C LEU A 67 -4.86 11.85 28.17
N GLU A 68 -5.85 12.72 28.05
CA GLU A 68 -6.61 12.98 26.84
C GLU A 68 -6.10 14.21 26.09
N SER A 69 -5.68 14.00 24.83
CA SER A 69 -5.22 15.06 23.92
C SER A 69 -4.00 15.84 24.41
N PRO A 70 -2.82 15.21 24.53
CA PRO A 70 -1.59 15.88 25.00
C PRO A 70 -1.19 17.05 24.09
N SER A 71 -0.82 18.18 24.68
CA SER A 71 -0.41 19.38 23.91
C SER A 71 0.82 19.11 23.04
N VAL A 72 1.77 18.30 23.52
CA VAL A 72 2.98 17.94 22.77
C VAL A 72 2.65 17.19 21.46
N GLU A 73 1.60 16.36 21.48
CA GLU A 73 1.12 15.66 20.29
C GLU A 73 0.42 16.62 19.33
N VAL A 74 -0.45 17.50 19.86
CA VAL A 74 -1.09 18.56 19.07
C VAL A 74 -0.04 19.45 18.38
N ASP A 75 0.99 19.87 19.10
CA ASP A 75 2.07 20.71 18.56
C ASP A 75 2.89 19.96 17.51
N ARG A 76 3.16 18.68 17.73
CA ARG A 76 3.89 17.85 16.75
C ARG A 76 3.10 17.64 15.47
N VAL A 77 1.83 17.28 15.60
CA VAL A 77 0.93 17.07 14.43
C VAL A 77 0.76 18.39 13.67
N THR A 78 0.59 19.52 14.38
CA THR A 78 0.50 20.84 13.73
C THR A 78 1.76 21.14 12.92
N ARG A 79 2.96 20.89 13.46
CA ARG A 79 4.22 21.06 12.71
C ARG A 79 4.29 20.15 11.48
N LEU A 80 3.88 18.88 11.59
CA LEU A 80 3.84 17.95 10.47
C LEU A 80 2.88 18.43 9.37
N VAL A 81 1.74 18.98 9.74
CA VAL A 81 0.76 19.55 8.79
C VAL A 81 1.35 20.76 8.04
N LEU A 82 1.98 21.69 8.76
CA LEU A 82 2.62 22.86 8.15
C LEU A 82 3.83 22.47 7.27
N GLU A 83 4.63 21.53 7.72
CA GLU A 83 5.75 21.00 6.95
C GLU A 83 5.28 20.31 5.66
N HIS A 84 4.20 19.55 5.73
CA HIS A 84 3.59 18.95 4.54
C HIS A 84 3.09 20.01 3.55
N ALA A 85 2.34 21.01 4.04
CA ALA A 85 1.83 22.11 3.23
C ALA A 85 2.95 22.91 2.54
N TYR A 86 4.10 23.02 3.18
CA TYR A 86 5.28 23.70 2.64
C TYR A 86 6.05 22.86 1.62
N ARG A 87 6.35 21.59 1.98
CA ARG A 87 7.23 20.72 1.17
C ARG A 87 6.50 19.98 0.04
N ARG A 88 5.20 19.74 0.20
CA ARG A 88 4.40 18.89 -0.71
C ARG A 88 3.00 19.47 -0.95
N PRO A 89 2.91 20.74 -1.39
CA PRO A 89 1.62 21.42 -1.56
C PRO A 89 0.71 20.74 -2.60
N GLU A 90 1.30 19.95 -3.50
CA GLU A 90 0.58 19.20 -4.54
C GLU A 90 -0.09 17.92 -4.01
N ARG A 91 0.20 17.51 -2.75
CA ARG A 91 -0.34 16.27 -2.16
C ARG A 91 -1.39 16.58 -1.12
N SER A 92 -2.54 15.98 -1.28
CA SER A 92 -3.63 16.15 -0.32
C SER A 92 -3.30 15.52 1.04
N LEU A 93 -3.75 16.16 2.13
CA LEU A 93 -3.46 15.76 3.51
C LEU A 93 -4.73 15.72 4.35
N ALA A 94 -4.81 14.75 5.24
CA ALA A 94 -5.77 14.76 6.34
C ALA A 94 -5.12 14.31 7.66
N VAL A 95 -5.76 14.71 8.75
CA VAL A 95 -5.47 14.18 10.08
C VAL A 95 -6.69 13.40 10.56
N VAL A 96 -6.47 12.15 10.96
CA VAL A 96 -7.49 11.30 11.58
C VAL A 96 -7.10 11.06 13.05
N THR A 97 -8.05 11.16 13.96
CA THR A 97 -7.77 11.02 15.39
C THR A 97 -8.67 9.98 16.05
N ALA A 98 -8.20 9.37 17.13
CA ALA A 98 -9.00 8.45 17.94
C ALA A 98 -10.00 9.18 18.89
N SER A 99 -10.03 10.53 18.90
CA SER A 99 -10.89 11.32 19.78
C SER A 99 -11.39 12.58 19.09
N PRO A 100 -12.71 12.90 19.14
CA PRO A 100 -13.27 14.15 18.61
C PRO A 100 -12.66 15.41 19.24
N LYS A 101 -12.37 15.36 20.56
CA LYS A 101 -11.74 16.45 21.28
C LYS A 101 -10.33 16.73 20.77
N HIS A 102 -9.56 15.67 20.50
CA HIS A 102 -8.22 15.78 19.92
C HIS A 102 -8.26 16.38 18.51
N ALA A 103 -9.22 15.93 17.68
CA ALA A 103 -9.45 16.52 16.35
C ALA A 103 -9.72 18.03 16.41
N GLN A 104 -10.59 18.46 17.33
CA GLN A 104 -10.92 19.89 17.50
C GLN A 104 -9.69 20.71 17.93
N ARG A 105 -8.88 20.18 18.85
CA ARG A 105 -7.66 20.86 19.32
C ARG A 105 -6.63 20.98 18.19
N ILE A 106 -6.38 19.94 17.42
CA ILE A 106 -5.49 20.01 16.24
C ILE A 106 -6.00 21.02 15.23
N ALA A 107 -7.29 20.96 14.88
CA ALA A 107 -7.89 21.91 13.93
C ALA A 107 -7.78 23.36 14.41
N GLY A 108 -7.93 23.61 15.71
CA GLY A 108 -7.70 24.92 16.34
C GLY A 108 -6.25 25.37 16.25
N ALA A 109 -5.32 24.49 16.59
CA ALA A 109 -3.89 24.78 16.56
C ALA A 109 -3.39 25.07 15.12
N VAL A 110 -3.83 24.30 14.12
CA VAL A 110 -3.49 24.55 12.72
C VAL A 110 -4.02 25.91 12.27
N ARG A 111 -5.28 26.26 12.60
CA ARG A 111 -5.85 27.59 12.28
C ARG A 111 -5.05 28.72 12.94
N GLN A 112 -4.65 28.56 14.19
CA GLN A 112 -3.84 29.56 14.88
C GLN A 112 -2.46 29.70 14.24
N ALA A 113 -1.82 28.58 13.86
CA ALA A 113 -0.52 28.60 13.22
C ALA A 113 -0.54 29.30 11.85
N LEU A 114 -1.65 29.23 11.10
CA LEU A 114 -1.81 29.93 9.82
C LEU A 114 -1.76 31.46 9.96
N ASN A 115 -2.07 32.02 11.12
CA ASN A 115 -1.88 33.46 11.36
C ASN A 115 -0.39 33.83 11.34
N THR A 116 0.47 32.91 11.73
CA THR A 116 1.95 33.09 11.72
C THR A 116 2.55 32.77 10.35
N TYR A 117 1.93 31.86 9.60
CA TYR A 117 2.41 31.39 8.30
C TYR A 117 1.37 31.60 7.18
N PRO A 118 1.00 32.86 6.85
CA PRO A 118 -0.06 33.17 5.87
C PRO A 118 0.27 32.67 4.46
N GLN A 119 1.56 32.49 4.14
CA GLN A 119 2.00 31.95 2.83
C GLN A 119 1.54 30.52 2.59
N LEU A 120 1.15 29.77 3.62
CA LEU A 120 0.64 28.40 3.50
C LEU A 120 -0.88 28.34 3.29
N ALA A 121 -1.58 29.49 3.38
CA ALA A 121 -3.04 29.55 3.36
C ALA A 121 -3.65 28.93 2.08
N GLU A 122 -2.91 28.96 0.96
CA GLU A 122 -3.36 28.37 -0.31
C GLU A 122 -3.68 26.89 -0.19
N PHE A 123 -2.81 26.12 0.52
CA PHE A 123 -3.00 24.69 0.76
C PHE A 123 -4.30 24.37 1.51
N PHE A 124 -4.78 25.28 2.34
CA PHE A 124 -5.94 25.07 3.21
C PHE A 124 -7.25 25.60 2.60
N LYS A 125 -7.23 26.12 1.39
CA LYS A 125 -8.45 26.58 0.70
C LYS A 125 -9.44 25.43 0.47
N PRO A 126 -10.74 25.72 0.51
CA PRO A 126 -11.77 24.75 0.17
C PRO A 126 -11.57 24.19 -1.25
N GLY A 127 -11.73 22.88 -1.40
CA GLY A 127 -11.60 22.17 -2.67
C GLY A 127 -12.04 20.72 -2.52
N THR A 128 -11.99 19.97 -3.61
CA THR A 128 -12.42 18.56 -3.65
C THR A 128 -11.64 17.70 -2.63
N GLU A 129 -10.33 17.92 -2.52
CA GLU A 129 -9.44 17.21 -1.60
C GLU A 129 -8.83 18.15 -0.55
N SER A 130 -9.61 19.13 -0.06
CA SER A 130 -9.15 20.07 0.96
C SER A 130 -8.65 19.38 2.22
N PHE A 131 -7.70 20.02 2.92
CA PHE A 131 -7.23 19.57 4.22
C PHE A 131 -8.38 19.39 5.21
N ARG A 132 -8.38 18.27 5.94
CA ARG A 132 -9.38 18.00 6.98
C ARG A 132 -8.74 17.37 8.21
N VAL A 133 -9.31 17.70 9.37
CA VAL A 133 -9.04 17.03 10.64
C VAL A 133 -10.36 16.42 11.12
N VAL A 134 -10.39 15.10 11.26
CA VAL A 134 -11.60 14.34 11.63
C VAL A 134 -11.26 13.27 12.67
N ASP A 135 -12.26 12.79 13.39
CA ASP A 135 -12.13 11.57 14.16
C ASP A 135 -12.43 10.32 13.31
N VAL A 136 -12.08 9.12 13.81
CA VAL A 136 -12.24 7.85 13.08
C VAL A 136 -13.67 7.58 12.62
N ASN A 137 -14.69 8.01 13.36
CA ASN A 137 -16.09 7.79 13.00
C ASN A 137 -16.51 8.62 11.78
N ARG A 138 -15.81 9.72 11.51
CA ARG A 138 -16.06 10.63 10.37
C ARG A 138 -15.12 10.41 9.20
N ALA A 139 -14.16 9.49 9.32
CA ALA A 139 -13.15 9.23 8.31
C ALA A 139 -13.62 8.33 7.16
N GLY A 140 -14.83 7.75 7.22
CA GLY A 140 -15.31 6.73 6.28
C GLY A 140 -15.25 7.13 4.80
N SER A 141 -15.63 8.36 4.48
CA SER A 141 -15.61 8.90 3.11
C SER A 141 -14.34 9.69 2.76
N LEU A 142 -13.37 9.74 3.67
CA LEU A 142 -12.15 10.49 3.48
C LEU A 142 -11.16 9.66 2.64
N GLU A 143 -10.46 10.33 1.72
CA GLU A 143 -9.34 9.78 0.98
C GLU A 143 -8.35 10.90 0.67
N ARG A 144 -7.07 10.71 1.04
CA ARG A 144 -6.00 11.69 0.80
C ARG A 144 -4.69 10.99 0.42
N ASP A 145 -3.78 11.72 -0.20
CA ASP A 145 -2.45 11.18 -0.49
C ASP A 145 -1.70 10.82 0.79
N THR A 146 -1.77 11.67 1.79
CA THR A 146 -1.14 11.44 3.10
C THR A 146 -2.18 11.54 4.21
N VAL A 147 -2.12 10.62 5.16
CA VAL A 147 -2.93 10.67 6.38
C VAL A 147 -2.02 10.62 7.60
N ILE A 148 -2.18 11.58 8.48
CA ILE A 148 -1.59 11.55 9.82
C ILE A 148 -2.65 10.99 10.77
N PHE A 149 -2.36 9.80 11.35
CA PHE A 149 -3.21 9.22 12.39
C PHE A 149 -2.65 9.61 13.75
N SER A 150 -3.36 10.46 14.49
CA SER A 150 -2.94 10.97 15.80
C SER A 150 -3.79 10.34 16.90
N LEU A 151 -3.14 9.67 17.85
CA LEU A 151 -3.83 8.89 18.86
C LEU A 151 -4.51 9.79 19.92
N GLY A 152 -3.85 10.85 20.34
CA GLY A 152 -4.40 11.81 21.31
C GLY A 152 -4.49 11.27 22.74
N VAL A 153 -3.65 10.32 23.10
CA VAL A 153 -3.59 9.70 24.41
C VAL A 153 -2.23 9.96 25.04
N GLY A 154 -2.21 10.57 26.23
CA GLY A 154 -1.02 10.83 26.99
C GLY A 154 -0.53 9.61 27.75
N ARG A 155 0.77 9.63 28.08
CA ARG A 155 1.40 8.61 28.93
C ARG A 155 0.86 8.67 30.35
N ALA A 156 0.47 7.53 30.90
CA ALA A 156 0.05 7.43 32.28
C ALA A 156 1.23 7.66 33.24
N ARG A 157 0.93 8.08 34.47
CA ARG A 157 1.97 8.21 35.53
C ARG A 157 2.60 6.85 35.82
N LEU A 158 3.79 6.85 36.39
CA LEU A 158 4.56 5.68 36.79
C LEU A 158 3.66 4.58 37.41
N GLY A 159 3.70 3.39 36.81
CA GLY A 159 2.96 2.21 37.27
C GLY A 159 1.53 2.07 36.74
N GLN A 160 1.02 3.02 35.94
CA GLN A 160 -0.28 2.88 35.28
C GLN A 160 -0.08 2.70 33.77
N SER A 161 -0.77 1.75 33.20
CA SER A 161 -0.75 1.50 31.75
C SER A 161 -1.89 2.25 31.08
N SER A 162 -1.63 2.84 29.92
CA SER A 162 -2.67 3.42 29.06
C SER A 162 -3.48 2.27 28.43
N HIS A 163 -4.79 2.25 28.69
CA HIS A 163 -5.68 1.20 28.19
C HIS A 163 -6.94 1.74 27.49
N ASN A 164 -7.21 3.03 27.62
CA ASN A 164 -8.30 3.68 26.90
C ASN A 164 -7.74 4.54 25.77
N LEU A 165 -7.91 4.08 24.55
CA LEU A 165 -7.46 4.76 23.32
C LEU A 165 -8.63 5.48 22.61
N GLY A 166 -9.51 6.11 23.39
CA GLY A 166 -10.63 6.89 22.87
C GLY A 166 -11.64 6.03 22.10
N LEU A 167 -12.03 6.47 20.92
CA LEU A 167 -13.02 5.76 20.08
C LEU A 167 -12.57 4.35 19.66
N LEU A 168 -11.27 4.09 19.64
CA LEU A 168 -10.74 2.75 19.30
C LEU A 168 -11.04 1.71 20.40
N SER A 169 -11.26 2.13 21.64
CA SER A 169 -11.67 1.24 22.75
C SER A 169 -13.18 1.04 22.85
N GLY A 170 -13.95 1.71 22.00
CA GLY A 170 -15.41 1.63 21.99
C GLY A 170 -15.95 0.48 21.14
N PRO A 171 -17.29 0.29 21.13
CA PRO A 171 -17.96 -0.85 20.48
C PRO A 171 -17.76 -0.94 18.95
N HIS A 172 -17.35 0.13 18.30
CA HIS A 172 -16.99 0.16 16.88
C HIS A 172 -15.51 0.49 16.68
N GLY A 173 -14.68 0.16 17.66
CA GLY A 173 -13.25 0.46 17.65
C GLY A 173 -12.49 -0.28 16.56
N ARG A 174 -12.88 -1.52 16.25
CA ARG A 174 -12.24 -2.32 15.20
C ARG A 174 -12.49 -1.73 13.82
N GLU A 175 -13.72 -1.34 13.51
CA GLU A 175 -14.06 -0.66 12.26
C GLU A 175 -13.35 0.71 12.17
N GLY A 176 -13.33 1.44 13.28
CA GLY A 176 -12.61 2.72 13.38
C GLY A 176 -11.11 2.58 13.12
N PHE A 177 -10.48 1.52 13.61
CA PHE A 177 -9.09 1.20 13.36
C PHE A 177 -8.84 0.96 11.86
N VAL A 178 -9.60 0.06 11.23
CA VAL A 178 -9.46 -0.23 9.78
C VAL A 178 -9.69 1.04 8.97
N VAL A 179 -10.77 1.77 9.23
CA VAL A 179 -11.09 2.99 8.50
C VAL A 179 -10.01 4.03 8.69
N GLY A 180 -9.56 4.28 9.93
CA GLY A 180 -8.56 5.32 10.23
C GLY A 180 -7.23 5.12 9.51
N LEU A 181 -6.77 3.88 9.38
CA LEU A 181 -5.46 3.55 8.81
C LEU A 181 -5.46 3.30 7.30
N THR A 182 -6.62 3.12 6.68
CA THR A 182 -6.72 2.81 5.25
C THR A 182 -7.13 3.99 4.38
N ARG A 183 -7.14 5.21 4.89
CA ARG A 183 -7.58 6.42 4.15
C ARG A 183 -6.49 7.05 3.29
N ALA A 184 -5.24 6.64 3.45
CA ALA A 184 -4.13 7.17 2.68
C ALA A 184 -3.96 6.44 1.33
N ARG A 185 -3.62 7.20 0.30
CA ARG A 185 -3.20 6.64 -1.00
C ARG A 185 -1.69 6.38 -1.08
N ARG A 186 -0.87 7.16 -0.32
CA ARG A 186 0.59 7.15 -0.45
C ARG A 186 1.34 6.98 0.87
N ALA A 187 0.85 7.55 1.97
CA ALA A 187 1.54 7.50 3.25
C ALA A 187 0.57 7.59 4.42
N THR A 188 0.70 6.66 5.34
CA THR A 188 0.04 6.69 6.65
C THR A 188 1.10 6.94 7.71
N HIS A 189 0.95 8.02 8.48
CA HIS A 189 1.87 8.39 9.53
C HIS A 189 1.16 8.38 10.89
N ILE A 190 1.49 7.41 11.74
CA ILE A 190 0.93 7.31 13.09
C ILE A 190 1.78 8.15 14.04
N VAL A 191 1.13 9.02 14.80
CA VAL A 191 1.76 9.84 15.84
C VAL A 191 1.14 9.50 17.18
N SER A 192 1.95 9.19 18.17
CA SER A 192 1.50 8.79 19.50
C SER A 192 2.45 9.22 20.60
N CYS A 193 1.90 9.61 21.75
CA CYS A 193 2.66 9.81 22.98
C CYS A 193 2.86 8.52 23.79
N VAL A 194 2.22 7.43 23.39
CA VAL A 194 2.32 6.11 24.04
C VAL A 194 2.87 5.09 23.07
N SER A 195 3.77 4.25 23.55
CA SER A 195 4.34 3.11 22.83
C SER A 195 3.70 1.80 23.32
N PRO A 196 3.92 0.66 22.65
CA PRO A 196 3.48 -0.64 23.17
C PRO A 196 3.93 -0.93 24.60
N ALA A 197 5.13 -0.47 24.98
CA ALA A 197 5.66 -0.64 26.33
C ALA A 197 4.86 0.13 27.42
N ASP A 198 4.11 1.15 27.02
CA ASP A 198 3.26 1.94 27.91
C ASP A 198 1.84 1.36 28.04
N MET A 199 1.52 0.30 27.31
CA MET A 199 0.18 -0.29 27.21
C MET A 199 0.13 -1.64 27.95
N ASN A 200 -1.07 -2.03 28.39
CA ASN A 200 -1.33 -3.36 28.94
C ASN A 200 -2.29 -4.12 28.03
N ALA A 201 -1.75 -5.07 27.25
CA ALA A 201 -2.52 -5.88 26.31
C ALA A 201 -3.76 -6.55 26.90
N GLN A 202 -3.69 -6.98 28.17
CA GLN A 202 -4.81 -7.65 28.85
C GLN A 202 -6.01 -6.71 29.14
N LYS A 203 -5.77 -5.39 29.11
CA LYS A 203 -6.79 -4.37 29.36
C LYS A 203 -7.23 -3.66 28.09
N LEU A 204 -6.61 -3.97 26.96
CA LEU A 204 -6.99 -3.42 25.66
C LEU A 204 -8.07 -4.26 25.01
N HIS A 205 -9.03 -3.58 24.40
CA HIS A 205 -10.14 -4.19 23.71
C HIS A 205 -10.34 -3.53 22.34
N GLU A 206 -11.08 -4.21 21.45
CA GLU A 206 -11.49 -3.70 20.15
C GLU A 206 -10.29 -3.17 19.33
N GLY A 207 -10.47 -2.08 18.58
CA GLY A 207 -9.44 -1.46 17.75
C GLY A 207 -8.22 -0.95 18.53
N ALA A 208 -8.34 -0.74 19.86
CA ALA A 208 -7.19 -0.40 20.69
C ALA A 208 -6.21 -1.58 20.80
N LEU A 209 -6.72 -2.80 20.90
CA LEU A 209 -5.90 -4.02 20.90
C LEU A 209 -5.32 -4.26 19.50
N ASP A 210 -6.08 -3.99 18.44
CA ASP A 210 -5.58 -4.10 17.07
C ASP A 210 -4.45 -3.09 16.80
N LEU A 211 -4.57 -1.84 17.26
CA LEU A 211 -3.50 -0.85 17.14
C LEU A 211 -2.23 -1.26 17.88
N TYR A 212 -2.37 -1.76 19.11
CA TYR A 212 -1.25 -2.27 19.90
C TYR A 212 -0.49 -3.38 19.15
N ARG A 213 -1.22 -4.36 18.60
CA ARG A 213 -0.64 -5.47 17.85
C ARG A 213 0.05 -5.00 16.55
N LEU A 214 -0.56 -4.05 15.84
CA LEU A 214 0.05 -3.45 14.65
C LEU A 214 1.36 -2.71 15.00
N MET A 215 1.37 -1.96 16.11
CA MET A 215 2.57 -1.26 16.58
C MET A 215 3.71 -2.25 16.89
N LEU A 216 3.41 -3.38 17.56
CA LEU A 216 4.39 -4.44 17.80
C LEU A 216 4.92 -5.06 16.50
N ALA A 217 4.02 -5.41 15.58
CA ALA A 217 4.42 -5.97 14.28
C ALA A 217 5.30 -5.00 13.48
N TYR A 218 5.03 -3.71 13.57
CA TYR A 218 5.85 -2.68 12.95
C TYR A 218 7.24 -2.59 13.60
N GLU A 219 7.35 -2.60 14.93
CA GLU A 219 8.62 -2.57 15.65
C GLU A 219 9.47 -3.82 15.33
N GLU A 220 8.86 -5.01 15.30
CA GLU A 220 9.51 -6.26 14.92
C GLU A 220 10.06 -6.20 13.48
N ASN A 221 9.26 -5.69 12.54
CA ASN A 221 9.70 -5.53 11.16
C ASN A 221 10.87 -4.53 11.04
N GLN A 222 10.82 -3.41 11.77
CA GLN A 222 11.93 -2.43 11.78
C GLN A 222 13.22 -3.04 12.37
N GLN A 223 13.11 -3.85 13.40
CA GLN A 223 14.26 -4.57 13.97
C GLN A 223 14.85 -5.58 12.99
N GLN A 224 14.01 -6.31 12.26
CA GLN A 224 14.46 -7.25 11.23
C GLN A 224 15.20 -6.53 10.09
N ILE A 225 14.66 -5.39 9.62
CA ILE A 225 15.32 -4.57 8.59
C ILE A 225 16.66 -4.03 9.11
N ALA A 226 16.72 -3.57 10.36
CA ALA A 226 17.96 -3.04 10.95
C ALA A 226 19.01 -4.14 11.22
N ALA A 227 18.58 -5.36 11.51
CA ALA A 227 19.48 -6.50 11.73
C ALA A 227 20.03 -7.09 10.42
N GLN A 228 19.31 -6.92 9.32
CA GLN A 228 19.82 -7.22 7.99
C GLN A 228 20.82 -6.11 7.64
N THR A 229 22.12 -6.46 7.64
CA THR A 229 23.20 -5.57 7.19
C THR A 229 22.79 -4.90 5.89
N PRO A 230 23.13 -3.61 5.65
CA PRO A 230 22.73 -2.95 4.42
C PRO A 230 23.42 -3.64 3.23
N ARG A 231 22.80 -4.67 2.74
CA ARG A 231 23.00 -5.14 1.38
C ARG A 231 22.16 -4.25 0.51
N GLU A 232 22.68 -3.89 -0.62
CA GLU A 232 22.13 -3.17 -1.76
C GLU A 232 20.68 -3.53 -2.18
N ASP A 233 19.80 -3.81 -1.25
CA ASP A 233 18.47 -4.41 -1.42
C ASP A 233 17.33 -3.40 -1.64
N VAL A 234 17.63 -2.28 -2.29
CA VAL A 234 16.59 -1.56 -3.04
C VAL A 234 16.03 -2.43 -4.18
N LEU A 235 16.74 -3.53 -4.49
CA LEU A 235 16.38 -4.53 -5.49
C LEU A 235 15.68 -5.77 -4.92
N ALA A 236 15.54 -5.93 -3.61
CA ALA A 236 14.96 -7.15 -3.02
C ALA A 236 13.49 -7.39 -3.38
N SER A 237 12.73 -6.36 -3.75
CA SER A 237 11.40 -6.54 -4.36
C SER A 237 11.49 -7.20 -5.75
N ASN A 238 12.67 -7.29 -6.33
CA ASN A 238 12.96 -7.92 -7.62
C ASN A 238 13.76 -9.22 -7.50
N ALA A 239 14.01 -9.72 -6.30
CA ALA A 239 14.78 -10.97 -6.09
C ALA A 239 14.19 -12.13 -6.89
N TRP A 240 12.87 -12.16 -7.09
CA TRP A 240 12.20 -13.11 -7.97
C TRP A 240 12.54 -12.92 -9.46
N LEU A 241 13.04 -11.75 -9.87
CA LEU A 241 13.53 -11.51 -11.23
C LEU A 241 14.97 -11.99 -11.45
N GLU A 242 15.74 -12.13 -10.37
CA GLU A 242 17.19 -12.38 -10.38
C GLU A 242 17.59 -13.85 -10.13
N THR A 243 16.66 -14.72 -9.71
CA THR A 243 16.97 -16.13 -9.55
C THR A 243 17.35 -16.77 -10.87
N GLU A 244 18.57 -17.34 -10.94
CA GLU A 244 19.18 -17.92 -12.15
C GLU A 244 18.52 -19.21 -12.63
N ASP A 245 17.71 -19.86 -11.80
CA ASP A 245 17.03 -21.10 -12.16
C ASP A 245 15.87 -20.83 -13.13
N GLU A 246 16.11 -20.99 -14.41
CA GLU A 246 15.02 -21.09 -15.38
C GLU A 246 14.27 -22.41 -15.12
N PRO A 247 12.96 -22.36 -14.82
CA PRO A 247 12.18 -23.56 -14.75
C PRO A 247 12.19 -24.25 -16.12
N THR A 248 12.73 -25.45 -16.17
CA THR A 248 12.75 -26.31 -17.38
C THR A 248 11.37 -26.90 -17.68
N ASP A 249 10.44 -26.81 -16.73
CA ASP A 249 9.10 -27.35 -16.84
C ASP A 249 8.18 -26.47 -17.71
N PRO A 250 7.09 -27.03 -18.25
CA PRO A 250 6.09 -26.23 -18.95
C PRO A 250 5.55 -25.11 -18.04
N VAL A 251 5.62 -23.87 -18.52
CA VAL A 251 5.25 -22.67 -17.75
C VAL A 251 3.74 -22.58 -17.52
N THR A 252 2.96 -23.20 -18.40
CA THR A 252 1.50 -23.27 -18.32
C THR A 252 1.03 -24.70 -18.61
N GLN A 253 -0.24 -25.00 -18.30
CA GLN A 253 -0.87 -26.28 -18.68
C GLN A 253 -1.29 -26.33 -20.15
N ASP A 254 -1.31 -25.19 -20.81
CA ASP A 254 -1.72 -25.07 -22.21
C ASP A 254 -0.52 -25.25 -23.15
N TRP A 255 -0.60 -26.24 -24.04
CA TRP A 255 0.48 -26.60 -24.97
C TRP A 255 0.79 -25.48 -25.97
N LEU A 256 -0.23 -24.72 -26.39
CA LEU A 256 -0.09 -23.64 -27.38
C LEU A 256 0.66 -22.45 -26.80
N LEU A 257 0.35 -22.10 -25.56
CA LEU A 257 1.11 -21.08 -24.83
C LEU A 257 2.55 -21.53 -24.56
N ASN A 258 2.75 -22.81 -24.29
CA ASN A 258 4.10 -23.36 -24.11
C ASN A 258 4.92 -23.34 -25.42
N ASP A 259 4.30 -23.52 -26.59
CA ASP A 259 4.99 -23.31 -27.88
C ASP A 259 5.44 -21.84 -28.04
N ALA A 260 4.56 -20.88 -27.73
CA ALA A 260 4.93 -19.46 -27.75
C ALA A 260 6.07 -19.15 -26.76
N VAL A 261 6.03 -19.75 -25.56
CA VAL A 261 7.12 -19.62 -24.54
C VAL A 261 8.42 -20.21 -25.05
N ALA A 262 8.40 -21.40 -25.68
CA ALA A 262 9.59 -22.01 -26.25
C ALA A 262 10.25 -21.09 -27.29
N ARG A 263 9.47 -20.52 -28.19
CA ARG A 263 9.95 -19.57 -29.21
C ARG A 263 10.52 -18.30 -28.61
N LEU A 264 9.95 -17.80 -27.49
CA LEU A 264 10.47 -16.65 -26.76
C LEU A 264 11.84 -16.98 -26.11
N ARG A 265 11.97 -18.17 -25.51
CA ARG A 265 13.22 -18.65 -24.91
C ARG A 265 14.33 -18.83 -25.94
N GLU A 266 14.03 -19.36 -27.11
CA GLU A 266 14.97 -19.45 -28.22
C GLU A 266 15.57 -18.09 -28.62
N ARG A 267 14.81 -17.01 -28.38
CA ARG A 267 15.25 -15.61 -28.63
C ARG A 267 15.86 -14.94 -27.39
N GLY A 268 16.19 -15.73 -26.36
CA GLY A 268 16.84 -15.26 -25.14
C GLY A 268 15.93 -14.55 -24.16
N VAL A 269 14.60 -14.55 -24.37
CA VAL A 269 13.64 -14.02 -23.40
C VAL A 269 13.50 -14.99 -22.24
N ARG A 270 13.69 -14.51 -21.04
CA ARG A 270 13.40 -15.28 -19.83
C ARG A 270 11.90 -15.29 -19.57
N VAL A 271 11.35 -16.45 -19.31
CA VAL A 271 9.91 -16.59 -19.08
C VAL A 271 9.66 -17.33 -17.78
N ARG A 272 8.78 -16.78 -16.94
CA ARG A 272 8.35 -17.37 -15.68
C ARG A 272 6.87 -17.66 -15.68
N PRO A 273 6.42 -18.66 -14.91
CA PRO A 273 5.00 -18.90 -14.73
C PRO A 273 4.32 -17.67 -14.12
N GLY A 274 3.10 -17.41 -14.53
CA GLY A 274 2.23 -16.42 -13.93
C GLY A 274 1.34 -17.03 -12.86
N GLU A 275 0.57 -16.20 -12.21
CA GLU A 275 -0.45 -16.59 -11.23
C GLU A 275 -1.78 -15.95 -11.60
N ASP A 276 -2.87 -16.60 -11.23
CA ASP A 276 -4.25 -16.15 -11.47
C ASP A 276 -4.53 -15.83 -12.96
N GLU A 277 -4.78 -14.58 -13.30
CA GLU A 277 -5.08 -14.13 -14.66
C GLU A 277 -3.85 -13.93 -15.56
N ILE A 278 -2.66 -14.19 -15.03
CA ILE A 278 -1.38 -14.07 -15.76
C ILE A 278 -0.91 -15.46 -16.18
N ALA A 279 -0.82 -15.70 -17.48
CA ALA A 279 -0.32 -16.96 -18.01
C ALA A 279 1.18 -17.13 -17.75
N PHE A 280 1.94 -16.09 -18.06
CA PHE A 280 3.37 -16.03 -17.81
C PHE A 280 3.87 -14.58 -17.77
N ILE A 281 5.10 -14.43 -17.29
CA ILE A 281 5.81 -13.15 -17.24
C ILE A 281 7.05 -13.26 -18.12
N ALA A 282 7.15 -12.37 -19.11
CA ALA A 282 8.28 -12.31 -20.01
C ALA A 282 9.26 -11.20 -19.60
N LEU A 283 10.54 -11.50 -19.63
CA LEU A 283 11.64 -10.65 -19.22
C LEU A 283 12.63 -10.49 -20.37
N ALA A 284 13.08 -9.26 -20.63
CA ALA A 284 14.08 -9.02 -21.66
C ALA A 284 15.39 -9.80 -21.41
N PRO A 285 16.16 -10.17 -22.46
CA PRO A 285 17.44 -10.86 -22.32
C PRO A 285 18.43 -10.08 -21.45
N GLN A 286 19.21 -10.79 -20.61
CA GLN A 286 20.19 -10.18 -19.71
C GLN A 286 21.27 -9.36 -20.41
N GLN A 287 21.69 -9.76 -21.61
CA GLN A 287 22.72 -9.06 -22.41
C GLN A 287 22.39 -7.61 -22.72
N LEU A 288 21.11 -7.22 -22.65
CA LEU A 288 20.62 -5.87 -22.88
C LEU A 288 20.58 -5.00 -21.61
N ILE A 289 20.94 -5.54 -20.44
CA ILE A 289 20.80 -4.86 -19.13
C ILE A 289 21.92 -3.82 -18.86
N HIS A 290 22.98 -3.75 -19.67
CA HIS A 290 24.17 -2.94 -19.39
C HIS A 290 24.16 -1.51 -19.94
N THR A 291 23.03 -0.96 -20.36
CA THR A 291 22.98 0.43 -20.88
C THR A 291 22.61 1.45 -19.80
N LYS A 292 23.31 2.58 -19.81
CA LYS A 292 23.48 3.55 -18.71
C LYS A 292 22.41 4.65 -18.58
N SER A 293 21.28 4.61 -19.28
CA SER A 293 20.29 5.70 -19.18
C SER A 293 19.01 5.28 -18.45
N GLU A 294 18.51 6.16 -17.57
CA GLU A 294 17.26 5.95 -16.84
C GLU A 294 16.02 5.82 -17.76
N GLN A 295 16.07 6.40 -18.96
CA GLN A 295 15.00 6.31 -19.96
C GLN A 295 14.93 4.92 -20.61
N GLU A 296 16.09 4.26 -20.81
CA GLU A 296 16.16 2.90 -21.36
C GLU A 296 15.78 1.84 -20.32
N SER A 297 15.97 2.10 -19.03
CA SER A 297 15.50 1.21 -17.95
C SER A 297 13.98 1.10 -17.90
N ALA A 298 13.25 2.16 -18.27
CA ALA A 298 11.79 2.15 -18.32
C ALA A 298 11.23 1.30 -19.49
N GLN A 299 11.99 1.11 -20.57
CA GLN A 299 11.61 0.29 -21.72
C GLN A 299 11.79 -1.22 -21.51
N ARG A 300 12.47 -1.63 -20.43
CA ARG A 300 12.82 -3.03 -20.15
C ARG A 300 12.01 -3.65 -19.02
N MET A 301 10.80 -3.18 -18.86
CA MET A 301 9.92 -3.71 -17.85
C MET A 301 9.47 -5.14 -18.16
N PRO A 302 9.32 -5.99 -17.14
CA PRO A 302 8.63 -7.25 -17.30
C PRO A 302 7.28 -7.06 -17.97
N LEU A 303 6.96 -7.92 -18.92
CA LEU A 303 5.67 -7.97 -19.58
C LEU A 303 4.82 -9.08 -18.96
N MET A 304 3.70 -8.72 -18.38
CA MET A 304 2.72 -9.68 -17.95
C MET A 304 1.87 -10.10 -19.15
N VAL A 305 1.75 -11.39 -19.35
CA VAL A 305 1.00 -11.98 -20.49
C VAL A 305 -0.19 -12.74 -19.93
N GLY A 306 -1.39 -12.30 -20.28
CA GLY A 306 -2.64 -13.02 -20.03
C GLY A 306 -3.05 -13.84 -21.25
N SER A 307 -4.02 -14.73 -21.08
CA SER A 307 -4.58 -15.53 -22.16
C SER A 307 -6.07 -15.77 -21.95
N ASP A 308 -6.79 -15.88 -23.04
CA ASP A 308 -8.20 -16.29 -23.05
C ASP A 308 -8.41 -17.72 -22.54
N VAL A 309 -7.38 -18.57 -22.54
CA VAL A 309 -7.41 -19.92 -21.96
C VAL A 309 -7.61 -19.89 -20.44
N LEU A 310 -7.13 -18.85 -19.77
CA LEU A 310 -7.27 -18.68 -18.32
C LEU A 310 -8.65 -18.16 -17.91
N PHE A 311 -9.50 -17.84 -18.86
CA PHE A 311 -10.79 -17.24 -18.58
C PHE A 311 -11.81 -18.30 -18.15
N ASP A 312 -12.30 -18.19 -16.92
CA ASP A 312 -13.38 -19.03 -16.43
C ASP A 312 -14.75 -18.38 -16.73
N TYR A 313 -15.36 -18.80 -17.83
CA TYR A 313 -16.68 -18.32 -18.26
C TYR A 313 -17.79 -18.57 -17.24
N THR A 314 -17.56 -19.39 -16.21
CA THR A 314 -18.56 -19.70 -15.18
C THR A 314 -18.54 -18.71 -14.03
N THR A 315 -17.39 -18.14 -13.72
CA THR A 315 -17.17 -17.26 -12.56
C THR A 315 -16.84 -15.83 -12.92
N GLU A 316 -16.26 -15.59 -14.10
CA GLU A 316 -15.78 -14.29 -14.54
C GLU A 316 -16.63 -13.69 -15.65
N SER A 317 -16.67 -12.37 -15.72
CA SER A 317 -17.33 -11.67 -16.83
C SER A 317 -16.32 -11.30 -17.91
N VAL A 318 -16.76 -11.32 -19.18
CA VAL A 318 -15.95 -10.85 -20.32
C VAL A 318 -15.38 -9.47 -20.06
N ARG A 319 -16.15 -8.57 -19.41
CA ARG A 319 -15.70 -7.23 -19.03
C ARG A 319 -14.53 -7.26 -18.03
N GLU A 320 -14.52 -8.21 -17.11
CA GLU A 320 -13.45 -8.37 -16.13
C GLU A 320 -12.15 -8.69 -16.84
N HIS A 321 -12.16 -9.71 -17.68
CA HIS A 321 -10.98 -10.15 -18.40
C HIS A 321 -10.48 -9.14 -19.44
N THR A 322 -11.36 -8.57 -20.27
CA THR A 322 -10.94 -7.72 -21.39
C THR A 322 -10.64 -6.28 -21.00
N ARG A 323 -11.18 -5.79 -19.88
CA ARG A 323 -11.03 -4.40 -19.47
C ARG A 323 -10.47 -4.22 -18.08
N LEU A 324 -11.06 -4.86 -17.06
CA LEU A 324 -10.71 -4.55 -15.67
C LEU A 324 -9.32 -5.07 -15.29
N VAL A 325 -8.94 -6.27 -15.74
CA VAL A 325 -7.60 -6.83 -15.51
C VAL A 325 -6.51 -5.97 -16.17
N PRO A 326 -6.59 -5.65 -17.48
CA PRO A 326 -5.64 -4.75 -18.14
C PRO A 326 -5.54 -3.37 -17.47
N GLU A 327 -6.69 -2.73 -17.17
CA GLU A 327 -6.70 -1.42 -16.50
C GLU A 327 -6.05 -1.49 -15.12
N ARG A 328 -6.28 -2.55 -14.37
CA ARG A 328 -5.74 -2.79 -13.04
C ARG A 328 -4.22 -2.92 -13.06
N LEU A 329 -3.70 -3.77 -13.93
CA LEU A 329 -2.26 -3.99 -14.10
C LEU A 329 -1.55 -2.72 -14.60
N SER A 330 -2.14 -2.02 -15.57
CA SER A 330 -1.62 -0.73 -16.03
C SER A 330 -1.57 0.33 -14.92
N ARG A 331 -2.58 0.38 -14.04
CA ARG A 331 -2.60 1.31 -12.89
C ARG A 331 -1.50 1.03 -11.88
N THR A 332 -1.10 -0.23 -11.73
CA THR A 332 0.04 -0.64 -10.88
C THR A 332 1.39 -0.55 -11.59
N GLY A 333 1.39 -0.06 -12.84
CA GLY A 333 2.60 0.24 -13.61
C GLY A 333 3.16 -0.94 -14.38
N TRP A 334 2.41 -2.02 -14.56
CA TRP A 334 2.82 -3.15 -15.38
C TRP A 334 2.50 -2.95 -16.85
N ASN A 335 3.39 -3.43 -17.71
CA ASN A 335 3.05 -3.70 -19.10
C ASN A 335 2.27 -5.01 -19.16
N TYR A 336 1.15 -5.02 -19.85
CA TYR A 336 0.29 -6.17 -19.98
C TYR A 336 -0.18 -6.37 -21.41
N VAL A 337 -0.20 -7.62 -21.84
CA VAL A 337 -0.76 -8.03 -23.14
C VAL A 337 -1.61 -9.27 -22.97
N THR A 338 -2.73 -9.33 -23.65
CA THR A 338 -3.56 -10.55 -23.72
C THR A 338 -3.26 -11.27 -25.02
N LEU A 339 -3.05 -12.57 -24.95
CA LEU A 339 -2.98 -13.47 -26.10
C LEU A 339 -4.33 -14.14 -26.30
N ASN A 340 -4.75 -14.21 -27.56
CA ASN A 340 -5.91 -14.97 -27.96
C ASN A 340 -5.44 -16.30 -28.54
N THR A 341 -6.06 -17.40 -28.15
CA THR A 341 -5.70 -18.75 -28.60
C THR A 341 -5.72 -18.86 -30.14
N LEU A 342 -6.72 -18.26 -30.82
CA LEU A 342 -6.78 -18.26 -32.27
C LEU A 342 -5.61 -17.51 -32.92
N GLU A 343 -5.16 -16.41 -32.30
CA GLU A 343 -4.03 -15.62 -32.79
C GLU A 343 -2.71 -16.40 -32.67
N VAL A 344 -2.50 -17.03 -31.50
CA VAL A 344 -1.30 -17.85 -31.24
C VAL A 344 -1.27 -19.05 -32.20
N PHE A 345 -2.44 -19.68 -32.49
CA PHE A 345 -2.54 -20.80 -33.41
C PHE A 345 -2.29 -20.36 -34.85
N ALA A 346 -2.86 -19.22 -35.27
CA ALA A 346 -2.80 -18.77 -36.67
C ALA A 346 -1.41 -18.27 -37.07
N ASP A 347 -0.74 -17.48 -36.17
CA ASP A 347 0.58 -16.91 -36.43
C ASP A 347 1.37 -16.74 -35.14
N PRO A 348 2.00 -17.81 -34.64
CA PRO A 348 2.80 -17.76 -33.41
C PRO A 348 4.01 -16.81 -33.54
N GLU A 349 4.57 -16.65 -34.75
CA GLU A 349 5.70 -15.75 -34.96
C GLU A 349 5.32 -14.28 -34.83
N ALA A 350 4.17 -13.87 -35.33
CA ALA A 350 3.66 -12.51 -35.15
C ALA A 350 3.39 -12.21 -33.65
N VAL A 351 2.88 -13.19 -32.90
CA VAL A 351 2.67 -13.06 -31.46
C VAL A 351 4.00 -12.86 -30.74
N VAL A 352 4.99 -13.70 -31.03
CA VAL A 352 6.34 -13.58 -30.45
C VAL A 352 6.99 -12.23 -30.81
N ALA A 353 6.90 -11.80 -32.07
CA ALA A 353 7.41 -10.50 -32.49
C ALA A 353 6.71 -9.34 -31.78
N ARG A 354 5.41 -9.47 -31.48
CA ARG A 354 4.67 -8.48 -30.69
C ARG A 354 5.18 -8.42 -29.25
N ILE A 355 5.40 -9.54 -28.57
CA ILE A 355 5.95 -9.60 -27.23
C ILE A 355 7.34 -8.99 -27.20
N LEU A 356 8.21 -9.33 -28.15
CA LEU A 356 9.57 -8.75 -28.25
C LEU A 356 9.55 -7.23 -28.38
N ARG A 357 8.63 -6.67 -29.18
CA ARG A 357 8.44 -5.22 -29.28
C ARG A 357 8.04 -4.59 -27.95
N TYR A 358 7.14 -5.19 -27.17
CA TYR A 358 6.79 -4.71 -25.85
C TYR A 358 7.95 -4.76 -24.86
N LEU A 359 8.84 -5.73 -25.00
CA LEU A 359 10.06 -5.86 -24.20
C LEU A 359 11.19 -4.93 -24.68
N GLY A 360 10.99 -4.18 -25.77
CA GLY A 360 12.03 -3.34 -26.36
C GLY A 360 13.16 -4.13 -27.03
N VAL A 361 12.93 -5.39 -27.34
CA VAL A 361 13.85 -6.26 -28.09
C VAL A 361 13.47 -6.14 -29.56
N TYR A 362 14.25 -5.40 -30.32
CA TYR A 362 14.08 -5.31 -31.76
C TYR A 362 14.75 -6.55 -32.39
N ALA A 363 13.99 -7.34 -33.14
CA ALA A 363 14.55 -8.29 -34.07
C ALA A 363 15.09 -7.48 -35.25
N ASP A 364 16.39 -7.54 -35.48
CA ASP A 364 17.02 -7.05 -36.73
C ASP A 364 16.49 -7.83 -37.94
#